data_dfa8117fe7c304954b2bf59a42e3825a
#
_entry.id   dfa8117fe7c304954b2bf59a42e3825a
#
_cell.length_a   1.000
_cell.length_b   1.000
_cell.length_c   1.000
_cell.angle_alpha   90.00
_cell.angle_beta   90.00
_cell.angle_gamma   90.00
#
_symmetry.space_group_name_H-M   'P 1'
#
loop_
_entity.id
_entity.type
_entity.pdbx_description
1 polymer ?
#
loop_
_entity_poly.entity_id
_entity_poly.type
_entity_poly.pdbx_seq_one_letter_code
_entity_poly.pdbx_strand_id
1 'polypeptide(L)'
;MDELDQARRCFLLGLGSLGVSQALPAGMESGAAEPLLHSSEGEHLVHFRDHGNISIKFSGANGSNHFALGTQQVMAGAGIPVHRHFEMEEAFYVLEGGGILVWNDQRLAFVKGATIFIPRNSWHGFENPDRELLLLWIVSPPGLDGFFRETCSPPGQPPKQLTREQIREIARKYGTDFR
;
A
#
# COMPACT_ATOMS: atom_id res chain seq x y z
N MET A 1 -34.93 24.13 8.55
CA MET A 1 -34.84 22.91 9.40
C MET A 1 -34.47 21.80 8.45
N ASP A 2 -33.27 21.37 8.55
CA ASP A 2 -32.51 20.62 7.53
C ASP A 2 -32.87 19.11 7.60
N GLU A 3 -33.02 18.47 6.46
CA GLU A 3 -33.32 17.03 6.35
C GLU A 3 -32.35 16.12 7.11
N LEU A 4 -31.13 16.61 7.39
CA LEU A 4 -30.12 15.92 8.18
C LEU A 4 -30.46 15.82 9.69
N ASP A 5 -31.34 16.67 10.18
CA ASP A 5 -31.77 16.67 11.59
C ASP A 5 -32.93 15.68 11.87
N GLN A 6 -33.67 15.30 10.83
CA GLN A 6 -34.72 14.30 10.93
C GLN A 6 -34.18 12.86 11.01
N ALA A 7 -33.08 12.58 10.36
CA ALA A 7 -32.43 11.25 10.39
C ALA A 7 -31.80 10.91 11.75
N ARG A 8 -31.43 11.92 12.54
CA ARG A 8 -30.85 11.71 13.89
C ARG A 8 -31.88 11.43 14.99
N ARG A 9 -33.15 11.76 14.79
CA ARG A 9 -34.21 11.58 15.82
C ARG A 9 -34.89 10.22 15.80
N CYS A 10 -34.74 9.43 14.73
CA CYS A 10 -35.35 8.10 14.65
C CYS A 10 -34.53 6.98 15.30
N PHE A 11 -33.35 7.26 15.85
CA PHE A 11 -32.44 6.23 16.41
C PHE A 11 -32.52 6.07 17.94
N LEU A 12 -33.40 6.81 18.65
CA LEU A 12 -33.39 6.86 20.13
C LEU A 12 -34.68 6.46 20.82
N LEU A 13 -35.61 5.75 20.19
CA LEU A 13 -36.76 5.21 20.90
C LEU A 13 -37.06 3.77 20.49
N GLY A 14 -36.43 2.83 21.20
CA GLY A 14 -36.64 1.40 21.03
C GLY A 14 -35.89 0.54 22.05
N LEU A 15 -35.99 0.88 23.35
CA LEU A 15 -35.59 -0.02 24.42
C LEU A 15 -36.71 -1.01 24.70
N GLY A 16 -36.75 -2.11 23.98
CA GLY A 16 -37.52 -3.30 24.25
C GLY A 16 -36.55 -4.47 24.48
N SER A 17 -36.35 -4.82 25.73
CA SER A 17 -35.57 -5.98 26.15
C SER A 17 -36.25 -7.28 25.71
N LEU A 18 -35.77 -7.92 24.66
CA LEU A 18 -35.91 -9.35 24.43
C LEU A 18 -34.53 -9.89 24.14
N GLY A 19 -33.98 -10.58 25.13
CA GLY A 19 -32.74 -11.31 24.99
C GLY A 19 -32.87 -12.40 23.94
N VAL A 20 -32.47 -12.12 22.72
CA VAL A 20 -32.10 -13.11 21.74
C VAL A 20 -30.58 -13.21 21.77
N SER A 21 -30.10 -14.18 22.52
CA SER A 21 -28.74 -14.67 22.37
C SER A 21 -28.61 -15.19 20.93
N GLN A 22 -28.21 -14.35 20.01
CA GLN A 22 -27.72 -14.82 18.71
C GLN A 22 -26.37 -15.43 18.96
N ALA A 23 -26.36 -16.77 19.07
CA ALA A 23 -25.13 -17.54 18.89
C ALA A 23 -24.55 -17.10 17.55
N LEU A 24 -23.37 -16.47 17.60
CA LEU A 24 -22.55 -16.26 16.41
C LEU A 24 -22.36 -17.64 15.75
N PRO A 25 -22.50 -17.75 14.42
CA PRO A 25 -22.23 -19.01 13.75
C PRO A 25 -20.81 -19.43 14.05
N ALA A 26 -20.66 -20.55 14.74
CA ALA A 26 -19.38 -21.23 14.90
C ALA A 26 -18.94 -21.68 13.50
N GLY A 27 -17.92 -21.04 12.94
CA GLY A 27 -17.40 -21.37 11.61
C GLY A 27 -16.76 -20.21 10.86
N MET A 28 -16.09 -19.28 11.54
CA MET A 28 -15.08 -18.49 10.84
C MET A 28 -13.79 -19.31 10.83
N GLU A 29 -13.47 -19.85 9.65
CA GLU A 29 -12.18 -20.49 9.41
C GLU A 29 -11.07 -19.50 9.79
N SER A 30 -10.07 -19.97 10.54
CA SER A 30 -8.91 -19.20 10.94
C SER A 30 -8.14 -18.78 9.70
N GLY A 31 -8.35 -17.54 9.24
CA GLY A 31 -7.71 -16.99 8.04
C GLY A 31 -8.53 -15.92 7.31
N ALA A 32 -9.76 -15.63 7.73
CA ALA A 32 -10.51 -14.52 7.14
C ALA A 32 -9.85 -13.19 7.50
N ALA A 33 -9.52 -12.40 6.48
CA ALA A 33 -8.98 -11.06 6.69
C ALA A 33 -9.99 -10.20 7.43
N GLU A 34 -9.51 -9.39 8.38
CA GLU A 34 -10.32 -8.31 8.94
C GLU A 34 -10.72 -7.37 7.77
N PRO A 35 -12.02 -7.10 7.58
CA PRO A 35 -12.48 -6.29 6.45
C PRO A 35 -12.15 -4.81 6.57
N LEU A 36 -11.76 -4.36 7.76
CA LEU A 36 -11.39 -2.99 8.08
C LEU A 36 -10.06 -2.96 8.81
N LEU A 37 -9.13 -2.18 8.29
CA LEU A 37 -7.87 -1.85 8.95
C LEU A 37 -7.75 -0.34 9.10
N HIS A 38 -7.55 0.13 10.32
CA HIS A 38 -7.24 1.53 10.59
C HIS A 38 -5.82 1.90 10.11
N SER A 39 -5.51 3.20 10.08
CA SER A 39 -4.22 3.69 9.57
C SER A 39 -3.01 3.10 10.31
N SER A 40 -3.15 2.84 11.60
CA SER A 40 -2.10 2.25 12.46
C SER A 40 -2.03 0.72 12.40
N GLU A 41 -2.94 0.05 11.68
CA GLU A 41 -3.00 -1.40 11.59
C GLU A 41 -2.39 -1.91 10.28
N GLY A 42 -2.13 -3.21 10.22
CA GLY A 42 -1.41 -3.87 9.13
C GLY A 42 0.06 -4.09 9.47
N GLU A 43 0.82 -4.53 8.50
CA GLU A 43 2.25 -4.76 8.65
C GLU A 43 3.02 -3.48 8.36
N HIS A 44 3.88 -3.05 9.29
CA HIS A 44 4.69 -1.85 9.15
C HIS A 44 6.17 -2.21 8.97
N LEU A 45 6.79 -1.59 7.97
CA LEU A 45 8.19 -1.78 7.62
C LEU A 45 8.85 -0.41 7.39
N VAL A 46 10.17 -0.37 7.51
CA VAL A 46 11.00 0.79 7.21
C VAL A 46 11.85 0.46 5.99
N HIS A 47 11.75 1.30 4.97
CA HIS A 47 12.41 1.08 3.70
C HIS A 47 13.94 1.23 3.83
N PHE A 48 14.69 0.29 3.26
CA PHE A 48 16.16 0.22 3.38
C PHE A 48 16.89 1.43 2.76
N ARG A 49 16.31 2.06 1.73
CA ARG A 49 16.95 3.14 0.95
C ARG A 49 16.85 4.50 1.63
N ASP A 50 15.68 4.86 2.09
CA ASP A 50 15.36 6.22 2.52
C ASP A 50 14.71 6.30 3.90
N HIS A 51 14.53 5.15 4.53
CA HIS A 51 13.89 5.00 5.84
C HIS A 51 12.44 5.48 5.88
N GLY A 52 11.81 5.65 4.72
CA GLY A 52 10.37 5.92 4.60
C GLY A 52 9.55 4.73 5.10
N ASN A 53 8.36 5.02 5.61
CA ASN A 53 7.47 3.98 6.11
C ASN A 53 6.76 3.25 4.96
N ILE A 54 6.70 1.93 5.05
CA ILE A 54 5.86 1.06 4.25
C ILE A 54 4.78 0.49 5.17
N SER A 55 3.53 0.55 4.74
CA SER A 55 2.45 -0.14 5.44
C SER A 55 1.75 -1.07 4.46
N ILE A 56 1.83 -2.38 4.70
CA ILE A 56 1.11 -3.40 3.93
C ILE A 56 -0.22 -3.63 4.62
N LYS A 57 -1.31 -3.32 3.93
CA LYS A 57 -2.67 -3.42 4.48
C LYS A 57 -3.30 -4.76 4.11
N PHE A 58 -3.33 -5.07 2.84
CA PHE A 58 -3.85 -6.34 2.34
C PHE A 58 -2.86 -6.96 1.37
N SER A 59 -2.73 -8.28 1.44
CA SER A 59 -1.85 -9.06 0.58
C SER A 59 -2.30 -10.52 0.54
N GLY A 60 -1.60 -11.35 -0.22
CA GLY A 60 -1.84 -12.79 -0.24
C GLY A 60 -1.67 -13.48 1.13
N ALA A 61 -0.97 -12.84 2.06
CA ALA A 61 -0.77 -13.38 3.40
C ALA A 61 -1.98 -13.13 4.34
N ASN A 62 -2.81 -12.13 4.07
CA ASN A 62 -3.88 -11.69 4.99
C ASN A 62 -5.18 -11.29 4.30
N GLY A 63 -5.55 -11.87 3.18
CA GLY A 63 -6.90 -11.75 2.69
C GLY A 63 -7.13 -11.65 1.20
N SER A 64 -6.16 -11.34 0.35
CA SER A 64 -6.40 -11.23 -1.08
C SER A 64 -5.39 -12.02 -1.91
N ASN A 65 -5.90 -12.96 -2.72
CA ASN A 65 -5.11 -13.67 -3.72
C ASN A 65 -5.02 -12.91 -5.07
N HIS A 66 -5.70 -11.76 -5.19
CA HIS A 66 -5.81 -11.02 -6.44
C HIS A 66 -5.04 -9.72 -6.47
N PHE A 67 -4.84 -9.09 -5.31
CA PHE A 67 -4.09 -7.84 -5.19
C PHE A 67 -3.36 -7.75 -3.86
N ALA A 68 -2.35 -6.89 -3.81
CA ALA A 68 -1.82 -6.35 -2.56
C ALA A 68 -1.99 -4.82 -2.56
N LEU A 69 -2.21 -4.26 -1.37
CA LEU A 69 -2.48 -2.84 -1.16
C LEU A 69 -1.76 -2.35 0.08
N GLY A 70 -1.21 -1.16 -0.03
CA GLY A 70 -0.55 -0.51 1.11
C GLY A 70 -0.21 0.94 0.85
N THR A 71 0.56 1.52 1.74
CA THR A 71 1.11 2.87 1.58
C THR A 71 2.63 2.84 1.60
N GLN A 72 3.24 3.78 0.87
CA GLN A 72 4.67 4.02 0.89
C GLN A 72 4.95 5.50 1.07
N GLN A 73 5.73 5.82 2.10
CA GLN A 73 6.36 7.12 2.26
C GLN A 73 7.71 7.10 1.55
N VAL A 74 7.97 8.10 0.74
CA VAL A 74 9.26 8.31 0.07
C VAL A 74 9.81 9.64 0.55
N MET A 75 10.96 9.59 1.23
CA MET A 75 11.56 10.78 1.83
C MET A 75 12.01 11.77 0.74
N ALA A 76 12.04 13.05 1.06
CA ALA A 76 12.46 14.09 0.14
C ALA A 76 13.83 13.78 -0.48
N GLY A 77 13.96 13.91 -1.78
CA GLY A 77 15.19 13.64 -2.53
C GLY A 77 15.49 12.17 -2.80
N ALA A 78 14.73 11.24 -2.23
CA ALA A 78 15.03 9.81 -2.38
C ALA A 78 14.54 9.21 -3.70
N GLY A 79 13.33 9.53 -4.11
CA GLY A 79 12.68 8.96 -5.29
C GLY A 79 12.41 7.45 -5.19
N ILE A 80 11.84 6.90 -6.24
CA ILE A 80 11.74 5.46 -6.49
C ILE A 80 12.51 5.16 -7.78
N PRO A 81 13.56 4.34 -7.75
CA PRO A 81 14.36 4.02 -8.94
C PRO A 81 13.51 3.47 -10.08
N VAL A 82 13.93 3.72 -11.31
CA VAL A 82 13.22 3.22 -12.48
C VAL A 82 13.27 1.69 -12.52
N HIS A 83 12.11 1.08 -12.57
CA HIS A 83 11.90 -0.37 -12.59
C HIS A 83 10.68 -0.74 -13.41
N ARG A 84 10.46 -2.03 -13.62
CA ARG A 84 9.24 -2.58 -14.24
C ARG A 84 8.83 -3.86 -13.56
N HIS A 85 7.54 -4.17 -13.65
CA HIS A 85 6.96 -5.44 -13.22
C HIS A 85 6.58 -6.28 -14.43
N PHE A 86 6.99 -7.55 -14.47
CA PHE A 86 6.69 -8.41 -15.62
C PHE A 86 5.23 -8.83 -15.66
N GLU A 87 4.68 -9.22 -14.51
CA GLU A 87 3.33 -9.80 -14.39
C GLU A 87 2.33 -8.94 -13.63
N MET A 88 2.82 -7.94 -12.87
CA MET A 88 1.96 -7.07 -12.08
C MET A 88 1.57 -5.82 -12.86
N GLU A 89 0.32 -5.44 -12.73
CA GLU A 89 -0.16 -4.08 -12.96
C GLU A 89 -0.14 -3.33 -11.65
N GLU A 90 0.16 -2.05 -11.69
CA GLU A 90 0.26 -1.23 -10.49
C GLU A 90 -0.54 0.05 -10.64
N ALA A 91 -1.22 0.44 -9.57
CA ALA A 91 -1.90 1.71 -9.48
C ALA A 91 -1.46 2.47 -8.24
N PHE A 92 -1.34 3.79 -8.37
CA PHE A 92 -1.06 4.67 -7.25
C PHE A 92 -2.12 5.76 -7.12
N TYR A 93 -2.36 6.14 -5.88
CA TYR A 93 -3.02 7.39 -5.55
C TYR A 93 -2.12 8.24 -4.66
N VAL A 94 -1.89 9.48 -5.05
CA VAL A 94 -1.01 10.40 -4.34
C VAL A 94 -1.76 10.99 -3.15
N LEU A 95 -1.46 10.49 -1.96
CA LEU A 95 -2.08 10.94 -0.71
C LEU A 95 -1.51 12.28 -0.25
N GLU A 96 -0.19 12.46 -0.35
CA GLU A 96 0.50 13.69 0.02
C GLU A 96 1.73 13.91 -0.89
N GLY A 97 2.10 15.19 -1.06
CA GLY A 97 3.29 15.57 -1.82
C GLY A 97 3.05 15.65 -3.32
N GLY A 98 4.09 15.38 -4.07
CA GLY A 98 4.13 15.42 -5.52
C GLY A 98 5.54 15.21 -6.04
N GLY A 99 5.70 15.17 -7.36
CA GLY A 99 6.99 14.91 -7.98
C GLY A 99 6.88 14.74 -9.49
N ILE A 100 7.81 13.97 -10.03
CA ILE A 100 7.87 13.61 -11.45
C ILE A 100 7.75 12.10 -11.56
N LEU A 101 6.74 11.62 -12.27
CA LEU A 101 6.67 10.25 -12.77
C LEU A 101 7.60 10.12 -13.96
N VAL A 102 8.58 9.25 -13.86
CA VAL A 102 9.35 8.77 -15.01
C VAL A 102 8.62 7.54 -15.56
N TRP A 103 8.06 7.65 -16.76
CA TRP A 103 7.30 6.57 -17.40
C TRP A 103 7.81 6.33 -18.80
N ASN A 104 8.49 5.20 -18.97
CA ASN A 104 9.30 4.92 -20.16
C ASN A 104 10.29 6.07 -20.44
N ASP A 105 10.13 6.81 -21.51
CA ASP A 105 10.97 7.97 -21.85
C ASP A 105 10.29 9.31 -21.56
N GLN A 106 9.15 9.30 -20.87
CA GLN A 106 8.39 10.50 -20.52
C GLN A 106 8.62 10.92 -19.07
N ARG A 107 8.49 12.20 -18.81
CA ARG A 107 8.55 12.80 -17.47
C ARG A 107 7.28 13.60 -17.23
N LEU A 108 6.45 13.16 -16.32
CA LEU A 108 5.12 13.70 -16.08
C LEU A 108 5.05 14.24 -14.64
N ALA A 109 4.83 15.54 -14.50
CA ALA A 109 4.64 16.14 -13.17
C ALA A 109 3.30 15.70 -12.56
N PHE A 110 3.30 15.41 -11.27
CA PHE A 110 2.09 15.07 -10.53
C PHE A 110 2.08 15.73 -9.14
N VAL A 111 0.88 15.87 -8.58
CA VAL A 111 0.64 16.44 -7.25
C VAL A 111 -0.35 15.58 -6.49
N LYS A 112 -0.54 15.86 -5.21
CA LYS A 112 -1.59 15.27 -4.36
C LYS A 112 -2.92 15.16 -5.10
N GLY A 113 -3.58 14.00 -4.98
CA GLY A 113 -4.84 13.66 -5.63
C GLY A 113 -4.68 13.02 -7.02
N ALA A 114 -3.46 12.99 -7.58
CA ALA A 114 -3.23 12.29 -8.83
C ALA A 114 -3.42 10.78 -8.67
N THR A 115 -3.98 10.16 -9.72
CA THR A 115 -4.04 8.71 -9.88
C THR A 115 -3.11 8.31 -11.01
N ILE A 116 -2.30 7.30 -10.80
CA ILE A 116 -1.29 6.82 -11.76
C ILE A 116 -1.55 5.33 -11.99
N PHE A 117 -1.58 4.91 -13.24
CA PHE A 117 -1.69 3.51 -13.60
C PHE A 117 -0.46 3.08 -14.41
N ILE A 118 0.16 1.98 -14.00
CA ILE A 118 1.35 1.40 -14.61
C ILE A 118 0.98 0.01 -15.17
N PRO A 119 0.91 -0.14 -16.50
CA PRO A 119 0.75 -1.45 -17.12
C PRO A 119 1.96 -2.34 -16.90
N ARG A 120 1.77 -3.65 -17.05
CA ARG A 120 2.87 -4.64 -17.08
C ARG A 120 3.98 -4.23 -18.03
N ASN A 121 5.21 -4.55 -17.69
CA ASN A 121 6.42 -4.28 -18.49
C ASN A 121 6.72 -2.79 -18.77
N SER A 122 5.99 -1.85 -18.17
CA SER A 122 6.27 -0.43 -18.31
C SER A 122 7.36 0.01 -17.34
N TRP A 123 8.44 0.61 -17.85
CA TRP A 123 9.47 1.23 -17.04
C TRP A 123 8.90 2.45 -16.34
N HIS A 124 9.00 2.49 -15.03
CA HIS A 124 8.50 3.61 -14.23
C HIS A 124 9.31 3.83 -12.98
N GLY A 125 9.25 5.04 -12.46
CA GLY A 125 9.90 5.47 -11.23
C GLY A 125 9.40 6.86 -10.84
N PHE A 126 9.80 7.33 -9.66
CA PHE A 126 9.35 8.61 -9.13
C PHE A 126 10.54 9.43 -8.66
N GLU A 127 10.48 10.73 -8.92
CA GLU A 127 11.40 11.73 -8.38
C GLU A 127 10.60 12.72 -7.52
N ASN A 128 11.06 12.95 -6.31
CA ASN A 128 10.43 13.87 -5.35
C ASN A 128 11.51 14.73 -4.66
N PRO A 129 12.15 15.66 -5.39
CA PRO A 129 13.34 16.36 -4.92
C PRO A 129 13.09 17.24 -3.69
N ASP A 130 11.91 17.86 -3.58
CA ASP A 130 11.67 18.98 -2.67
C ASP A 130 10.89 18.62 -1.41
N ARG A 131 10.15 17.53 -1.42
CA ARG A 131 9.26 17.14 -0.31
C ARG A 131 9.00 15.65 -0.25
N GLU A 132 8.54 15.19 0.89
CA GLU A 132 8.06 13.82 1.06
C GLU A 132 6.89 13.53 0.13
N LEU A 133 6.82 12.28 -0.30
CA LEU A 133 5.75 11.74 -1.12
C LEU A 133 5.10 10.58 -0.33
N LEU A 134 3.79 10.61 -0.19
CA LEU A 134 3.00 9.51 0.37
C LEU A 134 2.08 8.96 -0.70
N LEU A 135 2.28 7.70 -1.04
CA LEU A 135 1.52 6.97 -2.05
C LEU A 135 0.67 5.88 -1.38
N LEU A 136 -0.59 5.76 -1.79
CA LEU A 136 -1.30 4.50 -1.74
C LEU A 136 -0.88 3.72 -2.99
N TRP A 137 -0.46 2.47 -2.83
CA TRP A 137 -0.16 1.56 -3.94
C TRP A 137 -1.08 0.34 -3.93
N ILE A 138 -1.42 -0.13 -5.12
CA ILE A 138 -2.18 -1.36 -5.36
C ILE A 138 -1.46 -2.10 -6.48
N VAL A 139 -1.18 -3.38 -6.28
CA VAL A 139 -0.61 -4.27 -7.31
C VAL A 139 -1.48 -5.50 -7.52
N SER A 140 -1.61 -5.94 -8.76
CA SER A 140 -2.33 -7.15 -9.15
C SER A 140 -1.53 -7.90 -10.22
N PRO A 141 -1.24 -9.21 -10.02
CA PRO A 141 -1.40 -10.00 -8.80
C PRO A 141 -0.50 -9.52 -7.65
N PRO A 142 -0.68 -10.04 -6.40
CA PRO A 142 0.21 -9.78 -5.27
C PRO A 142 1.65 -10.20 -5.55
N GLY A 143 2.62 -9.53 -4.92
CA GLY A 143 4.06 -9.84 -5.08
C GLY A 143 4.96 -8.75 -4.51
N LEU A 144 4.62 -7.49 -4.70
CA LEU A 144 5.42 -6.36 -4.21
C LEU A 144 5.56 -6.37 -2.67
N ASP A 145 4.54 -6.83 -1.96
CA ASP A 145 4.59 -7.03 -0.51
C ASP A 145 5.70 -7.99 -0.08
N GLY A 146 5.94 -9.04 -0.85
CA GLY A 146 7.06 -9.98 -0.60
C GLY A 146 8.42 -9.31 -0.79
N PHE A 147 8.58 -8.47 -1.81
CA PHE A 147 9.80 -7.68 -2.00
C PHE A 147 10.06 -6.76 -0.79
N PHE A 148 9.05 -6.07 -0.28
CA PHE A 148 9.19 -5.22 0.90
C PHE A 148 9.58 -6.02 2.14
N ARG A 149 8.98 -7.18 2.40
CA ARG A 149 9.35 -8.04 3.54
C ARG A 149 10.79 -8.52 3.48
N GLU A 150 11.30 -8.81 2.29
CA GLU A 150 12.69 -9.25 2.14
C GLU A 150 13.71 -8.11 2.19
N THR A 151 13.35 -6.91 1.77
CA THR A 151 14.30 -5.79 1.68
C THR A 151 14.20 -4.78 2.82
N CYS A 152 13.04 -4.60 3.42
CA CYS A 152 12.80 -3.65 4.50
C CYS A 152 12.98 -4.27 5.89
N SER A 153 13.01 -3.46 6.92
CA SER A 153 13.15 -3.87 8.33
C SER A 153 11.90 -3.53 9.12
N PRO A 154 11.56 -4.28 10.17
CA PRO A 154 10.55 -3.85 11.14
C PRO A 154 10.91 -2.50 11.76
N PRO A 155 9.94 -1.67 12.20
CA PRO A 155 10.20 -0.44 12.91
C PRO A 155 11.09 -0.66 14.14
N GLY A 156 12.04 0.25 14.36
CA GLY A 156 12.98 0.18 15.48
C GLY A 156 14.16 -0.77 15.27
N GLN A 157 14.20 -1.52 14.17
CA GLN A 157 15.36 -2.32 13.79
C GLN A 157 16.26 -1.57 12.79
N PRO A 158 17.56 -1.83 12.76
CA PRO A 158 18.46 -1.23 11.79
C PRO A 158 18.07 -1.64 10.36
N PRO A 159 18.22 -0.75 9.37
CA PRO A 159 18.00 -1.07 7.97
C PRO A 159 18.85 -2.24 7.50
N LYS A 160 18.28 -3.10 6.65
CA LYS A 160 19.03 -4.19 6.04
C LYS A 160 20.14 -3.64 5.15
N GLN A 161 21.34 -4.19 5.32
CA GLN A 161 22.52 -3.85 4.51
C GLN A 161 22.55 -4.76 3.28
N LEU A 162 21.89 -4.35 2.21
CA LEU A 162 21.80 -5.10 0.96
C LEU A 162 22.64 -4.45 -0.12
N THR A 163 23.41 -5.24 -0.84
CA THR A 163 24.11 -4.78 -2.05
C THR A 163 23.09 -4.57 -3.18
N ARG A 164 23.47 -3.79 -4.19
CA ARG A 164 22.63 -3.60 -5.40
C ARG A 164 22.30 -4.93 -6.08
N GLU A 165 23.22 -5.87 -6.04
CA GLU A 165 23.08 -7.19 -6.64
C GLU A 165 22.04 -8.03 -5.90
N GLN A 166 22.12 -8.06 -4.56
CA GLN A 166 21.12 -8.72 -3.71
C GLN A 166 19.70 -8.11 -3.90
N ILE A 167 19.62 -6.77 -3.97
CA ILE A 167 18.33 -6.10 -4.22
C ILE A 167 17.75 -6.53 -5.57
N ARG A 168 18.56 -6.59 -6.64
CA ARG A 168 18.13 -7.04 -7.96
C ARG A 168 17.72 -8.51 -7.98
N GLU A 169 18.44 -9.36 -7.28
CA GLU A 169 18.10 -10.78 -7.15
C GLU A 169 16.75 -10.96 -6.46
N ILE A 170 16.55 -10.29 -5.31
CA ILE A 170 15.28 -10.31 -4.59
C ILE A 170 14.15 -9.75 -5.50
N ALA A 171 14.39 -8.63 -6.18
CA ALA A 171 13.40 -8.04 -7.07
C ALA A 171 12.93 -9.01 -8.17
N ARG A 172 13.87 -9.71 -8.81
CA ARG A 172 13.54 -10.72 -9.85
C ARG A 172 12.70 -11.87 -9.32
N LYS A 173 12.92 -12.29 -8.08
CA LYS A 173 12.09 -13.29 -7.39
C LYS A 173 10.62 -12.87 -7.34
N TYR A 174 10.36 -11.56 -7.26
CA TYR A 174 9.03 -10.96 -7.22
C TYR A 174 8.61 -10.33 -8.56
N GLY A 175 9.20 -10.80 -9.68
CA GLY A 175 8.82 -10.36 -11.02
C GLY A 175 9.14 -8.89 -11.34
N THR A 176 10.13 -8.32 -10.67
CA THR A 176 10.55 -6.92 -10.84
C THR A 176 11.98 -6.83 -11.37
N ASP A 177 12.23 -5.88 -12.26
CA ASP A 177 13.56 -5.59 -12.81
C ASP A 177 13.87 -4.09 -12.65
N PHE A 178 15.11 -3.76 -12.27
CA PHE A 178 15.61 -2.39 -12.14
C PHE A 178 16.49 -2.01 -13.33
N ARG A 179 16.32 -0.79 -13.82
CA ARG A 179 17.12 -0.21 -14.90
C ARG A 179 18.50 0.28 -14.45
#